data_d03d4185724a9b7a0641e8f404957964
#
_entry.id   d03d4185724a9b7a0641e8f404957964
#
_cell.length_a   1.000
_cell.length_b   1.000
_cell.length_c   1.000
_cell.angle_alpha   90.00
_cell.angle_beta   90.00
_cell.angle_gamma   90.00
#
_symmetry.space_group_name_H-M   'P 1'
#
loop_
_entity.id
_entity.type
_entity.pdbx_description
1 polymer ?
#
loop_
_entity_poly.entity_id
_entity_poly.type
_entity_poly.pdbx_seq_one_letter_code
_entity_poly.pdbx_strand_id
1 'polypeptide(L)'
;MKKNILRSLLLVMVFLFTISCGKKNDTIKIVFLPNETNDSLKKSREEFARIVQEATGKKVEIVTTTDYNITVENIVSGQSQIAYIGAEAYLNARKRTKNIEAVLTNAGESGTLKDALYYSFIAVRGEDANKYRSGDGFDLKKIKGKSMGFVTNSSTSGFKVPGSVIVKEFGLKNTDELLGNRVFSKVMFGNSHPGTQVLLFKGDVDVATFAIPKSF
;
A
#
# COMPACT_ATOMS: atom_id res chain seq x y z
N MET A 1 -42.38 -45.92 21.41
CA MET A 1 -41.57 -45.04 22.24
C MET A 1 -40.24 -44.63 21.60
N LYS A 2 -39.40 -45.53 21.07
CA LYS A 2 -38.07 -45.19 20.50
C LYS A 2 -38.11 -44.20 19.31
N LYS A 3 -39.10 -44.28 18.40
CA LYS A 3 -39.23 -43.37 17.26
C LYS A 3 -39.53 -41.90 17.63
N ASN A 4 -40.25 -41.69 18.72
CA ASN A 4 -40.63 -40.33 19.17
C ASN A 4 -39.47 -39.67 19.92
N ILE A 5 -38.66 -40.43 20.64
CA ILE A 5 -37.45 -39.95 21.31
C ILE A 5 -36.39 -39.49 20.25
N LEU A 6 -36.24 -40.28 19.18
CA LEU A 6 -35.30 -39.92 18.09
C LEU A 6 -35.73 -38.66 17.34
N ARG A 7 -37.07 -38.48 17.10
CA ARG A 7 -37.62 -37.24 16.49
C ARG A 7 -37.44 -36.02 17.40
N SER A 8 -37.66 -36.16 18.70
CA SER A 8 -37.43 -35.10 19.67
C SER A 8 -35.93 -34.71 19.77
N LEU A 9 -35.04 -35.70 19.72
CA LEU A 9 -33.59 -35.44 19.72
C LEU A 9 -33.15 -34.70 18.43
N LEU A 10 -33.71 -35.07 17.27
CA LEU A 10 -33.42 -34.41 16.00
C LEU A 10 -33.93 -32.95 15.98
N LEU A 11 -35.08 -32.67 16.54
CA LEU A 11 -35.64 -31.32 16.67
C LEU A 11 -34.83 -30.42 17.59
N VAL A 12 -34.33 -30.96 18.71
CA VAL A 12 -33.44 -30.22 19.63
C VAL A 12 -32.10 -29.93 18.97
N MET A 13 -31.56 -30.88 18.19
CA MET A 13 -30.29 -30.69 17.46
C MET A 13 -30.38 -29.60 16.37
N VAL A 14 -31.53 -29.51 15.67
CA VAL A 14 -31.77 -28.45 14.69
C VAL A 14 -31.91 -27.08 15.34
N PHE A 15 -32.49 -27.02 16.55
CA PHE A 15 -32.66 -25.75 17.29
C PHE A 15 -31.33 -25.21 17.84
N LEU A 16 -30.35 -26.08 18.11
CA LEU A 16 -29.00 -25.67 18.57
C LEU A 16 -28.14 -25.06 17.48
N PHE A 17 -28.43 -25.31 16.19
CA PHE A 17 -27.70 -24.72 15.06
C PHE A 17 -28.20 -23.32 14.67
N THR A 18 -29.36 -22.87 15.17
CA THR A 18 -29.91 -21.55 14.80
C THR A 18 -29.47 -20.41 15.72
N ILE A 19 -28.73 -20.68 16.80
CA ILE A 19 -28.19 -19.66 17.73
C ILE A 19 -26.75 -19.26 17.35
N SER A 20 -26.28 -19.58 16.15
CA SER A 20 -25.10 -18.92 15.59
C SER A 20 -25.49 -17.54 15.06
N CYS A 21 -26.03 -16.71 15.94
CA CYS A 21 -26.16 -15.29 15.72
C CYS A 21 -24.72 -14.75 15.63
N GLY A 22 -24.23 -14.58 14.40
CA GLY A 22 -22.92 -14.02 14.16
C GLY A 22 -22.80 -12.74 14.98
N LYS A 23 -21.92 -12.69 15.96
CA LYS A 23 -21.57 -11.46 16.65
C LYS A 23 -21.24 -10.46 15.57
N LYS A 24 -22.14 -9.49 15.31
CA LYS A 24 -21.81 -8.31 14.52
C LYS A 24 -20.48 -7.83 15.07
N ASN A 25 -19.44 -7.86 14.24
CA ASN A 25 -18.13 -7.36 14.63
C ASN A 25 -18.32 -5.87 14.94
N ASP A 26 -18.44 -5.54 16.22
CA ASP A 26 -18.67 -4.16 16.70
C ASP A 26 -17.36 -3.35 16.67
N THR A 27 -16.33 -3.92 16.06
CA THR A 27 -15.00 -3.34 15.93
C THR A 27 -14.75 -2.96 14.47
N ILE A 28 -14.38 -1.72 14.22
CA ILE A 28 -13.88 -1.24 12.95
C ILE A 28 -12.35 -1.42 12.92
N LYS A 29 -11.85 -2.12 11.93
CA LYS A 29 -10.42 -2.27 11.70
C LYS A 29 -9.98 -1.31 10.61
N ILE A 30 -8.94 -0.53 10.91
CA ILE A 30 -8.29 0.39 9.96
C ILE A 30 -6.92 -0.17 9.63
N VAL A 31 -6.69 -0.55 8.38
CA VAL A 31 -5.40 -1.06 7.92
C VAL A 31 -4.59 0.05 7.24
N PHE A 32 -3.30 0.12 7.57
CA PHE A 32 -2.33 1.06 6.99
C PHE A 32 -1.23 0.31 6.23
N LEU A 33 -0.72 0.97 5.18
CA LEU A 33 0.47 0.50 4.47
C LEU A 33 1.71 0.50 5.40
N PRO A 34 2.70 -0.38 5.16
CA PRO A 34 3.91 -0.50 5.98
C PRO A 34 4.94 0.61 5.71
N ASN A 35 4.49 1.83 5.43
CA ASN A 35 5.38 2.87 4.90
C ASN A 35 6.16 3.62 5.97
N GLU A 36 5.77 3.50 7.25
CA GLU A 36 6.23 4.50 8.21
C GLU A 36 6.17 3.98 9.63
N THR A 37 7.30 4.07 10.31
CA THR A 37 7.48 3.59 11.69
C THR A 37 7.79 4.71 12.68
N ASN A 38 7.79 6.00 12.24
CA ASN A 38 8.10 7.09 13.14
C ASN A 38 6.94 7.47 14.07
N ASP A 39 7.26 8.06 15.21
CA ASP A 39 6.28 8.39 16.26
C ASP A 39 5.22 9.41 15.82
N SER A 40 5.54 10.33 14.89
CA SER A 40 4.58 11.33 14.41
C SER A 40 3.44 10.68 13.64
N LEU A 41 3.75 9.69 12.82
CA LEU A 41 2.76 8.95 12.03
C LEU A 41 1.96 7.97 12.86
N LYS A 42 2.57 7.40 13.90
CA LYS A 42 1.85 6.64 14.91
C LYS A 42 0.76 7.51 15.56
N LYS A 43 1.12 8.70 16.02
CA LYS A 43 0.16 9.65 16.60
C LYS A 43 -0.96 10.04 15.63
N SER A 44 -0.64 10.30 14.36
CA SER A 44 -1.65 10.63 13.33
C SER A 44 -2.62 9.47 13.07
N ARG A 45 -2.13 8.22 13.09
CA ARG A 45 -2.97 7.02 12.95
C ARG A 45 -3.89 6.84 14.16
N GLU A 46 -3.36 7.02 15.35
CA GLU A 46 -4.12 6.95 16.61
C GLU A 46 -5.21 8.03 16.65
N GLU A 47 -4.88 9.26 16.21
CA GLU A 47 -5.84 10.34 16.13
C GLU A 47 -6.94 10.08 15.10
N PHE A 48 -6.58 9.56 13.94
CA PHE A 48 -7.57 9.15 12.94
C PHE A 48 -8.49 8.04 13.46
N ALA A 49 -7.93 7.05 14.16
CA ALA A 49 -8.71 5.99 14.79
C ALA A 49 -9.66 6.54 15.86
N ARG A 50 -9.20 7.50 16.67
CA ARG A 50 -10.03 8.20 17.68
C ARG A 50 -11.22 8.92 17.03
N ILE A 51 -10.99 9.68 15.96
CA ILE A 51 -12.05 10.36 15.21
C ILE A 51 -13.10 9.37 14.67
N VAL A 52 -12.65 8.27 14.09
CA VAL A 52 -13.56 7.22 13.59
C VAL A 52 -14.34 6.59 14.74
N GLN A 53 -13.71 6.33 15.87
CA GLN A 53 -14.38 5.79 17.06
C GLN A 53 -15.46 6.74 17.59
N GLU A 54 -15.16 8.03 17.69
CA GLU A 54 -16.11 9.05 18.14
C GLU A 54 -17.30 9.21 17.18
N ALA A 55 -17.00 9.21 15.87
CA ALA A 55 -18.04 9.36 14.85
C ALA A 55 -18.99 8.14 14.75
N THR A 56 -18.49 6.95 15.08
CA THR A 56 -19.25 5.71 14.89
C THR A 56 -19.77 5.09 16.19
N GLY A 57 -19.23 5.48 17.35
CA GLY A 57 -19.49 4.85 18.65
C GLY A 57 -18.96 3.41 18.76
N LYS A 58 -18.13 2.95 17.79
CA LYS A 58 -17.61 1.59 17.75
C LYS A 58 -16.16 1.56 18.19
N LYS A 59 -15.73 0.42 18.75
CA LYS A 59 -14.31 0.16 18.99
C LYS A 59 -13.55 0.23 17.65
N VAL A 60 -12.37 0.87 17.65
CA VAL A 60 -11.49 0.93 16.48
C VAL A 60 -10.17 0.25 16.80
N GLU A 61 -9.70 -0.56 15.88
CA GLU A 61 -8.40 -1.24 15.92
C GLU A 61 -7.55 -0.84 14.73
N ILE A 62 -6.29 -0.45 14.99
CA ILE A 62 -5.29 -0.17 13.95
C ILE A 62 -4.60 -1.49 13.59
N VAL A 63 -4.63 -1.83 12.29
CA VAL A 63 -3.94 -2.98 11.73
C VAL A 63 -2.72 -2.50 10.96
N THR A 64 -1.54 -2.96 11.34
CA THR A 64 -0.30 -2.72 10.60
C THR A 64 0.06 -3.98 9.81
N THR A 65 0.59 -3.78 8.60
CA THR A 65 0.99 -4.87 7.72
C THR A 65 2.47 -4.76 7.38
N THR A 66 3.05 -5.84 6.91
CA THR A 66 4.45 -5.89 6.46
C THR A 66 4.60 -5.73 4.96
N ASP A 67 3.49 -5.76 4.21
CA ASP A 67 3.48 -5.73 2.76
C ASP A 67 2.20 -5.05 2.22
N TYR A 68 2.31 -4.41 1.06
CA TYR A 68 1.20 -3.74 0.37
C TYR A 68 0.09 -4.69 -0.05
N ASN A 69 0.45 -5.89 -0.51
CA ASN A 69 -0.54 -6.86 -0.99
C ASN A 69 -1.37 -7.40 0.18
N ILE A 70 -0.74 -7.57 1.35
CA ILE A 70 -1.46 -7.93 2.60
C ILE A 70 -2.45 -6.83 2.97
N THR A 71 -2.08 -5.56 2.82
CA THR A 71 -3.00 -4.43 3.05
C THR A 71 -4.19 -4.47 2.09
N VAL A 72 -3.94 -4.70 0.80
CA VAL A 72 -4.99 -4.84 -0.22
C VAL A 72 -5.89 -6.04 0.09
N GLU A 73 -5.31 -7.17 0.51
CA GLU A 73 -6.08 -8.36 0.88
C GLU A 73 -7.00 -8.11 2.08
N ASN A 74 -6.53 -7.42 3.10
CA ASN A 74 -7.33 -7.07 4.28
C ASN A 74 -8.60 -6.30 3.93
N ILE A 75 -8.52 -5.33 3.02
CA ILE A 75 -9.70 -4.54 2.63
C ILE A 75 -10.59 -5.31 1.64
N VAL A 76 -10.02 -6.07 0.72
CA VAL A 76 -10.77 -6.85 -0.28
C VAL A 76 -11.56 -7.99 0.36
N SER A 77 -10.98 -8.67 1.35
CA SER A 77 -11.63 -9.76 2.10
C SER A 77 -12.59 -9.27 3.18
N GLY A 78 -12.64 -7.96 3.45
CA GLY A 78 -13.45 -7.39 4.54
C GLY A 78 -12.90 -7.64 5.94
N GLN A 79 -11.67 -8.13 6.07
CA GLN A 79 -10.98 -8.25 7.36
C GLN A 79 -10.73 -6.88 8.00
N SER A 80 -10.57 -5.84 7.20
CA SER A 80 -10.58 -4.44 7.61
C SER A 80 -11.69 -3.67 6.89
N GLN A 81 -12.34 -2.74 7.57
CA GLN A 81 -13.43 -1.94 7.03
C GLN A 81 -12.94 -0.63 6.42
N ILE A 82 -11.79 -0.15 6.85
CA ILE A 82 -11.16 1.06 6.34
C ILE A 82 -9.70 0.74 6.00
N ALA A 83 -9.21 1.26 4.87
CA ALA A 83 -7.81 1.17 4.49
C ALA A 83 -7.27 2.56 4.12
N TYR A 84 -6.10 2.92 4.66
CA TYR A 84 -5.35 4.08 4.23
C TYR A 84 -4.29 3.62 3.23
N ILE A 85 -4.56 3.85 1.94
CA ILE A 85 -3.78 3.29 0.83
C ILE A 85 -3.59 4.32 -0.30
N GLY A 86 -2.56 4.13 -1.09
CA GLY A 86 -2.32 4.96 -2.27
C GLY A 86 -3.19 4.55 -3.47
N ALA A 87 -3.17 5.39 -4.51
CA ALA A 87 -4.04 5.24 -5.67
C ALA A 87 -3.90 3.88 -6.38
N GLU A 88 -2.69 3.37 -6.60
CA GLU A 88 -2.49 2.08 -7.27
C GLU A 88 -3.02 0.92 -6.43
N ALA A 89 -2.78 0.92 -5.11
CA ALA A 89 -3.35 -0.09 -4.21
C ALA A 89 -4.88 -0.05 -4.20
N TYR A 90 -5.49 1.15 -4.22
CA TYR A 90 -6.93 1.32 -4.36
C TYR A 90 -7.45 0.76 -5.69
N LEU A 91 -6.80 1.08 -6.81
CA LEU A 91 -7.19 0.57 -8.12
C LEU A 91 -7.10 -0.96 -8.18
N ASN A 92 -6.05 -1.55 -7.58
CA ASN A 92 -5.89 -3.00 -7.48
C ASN A 92 -7.00 -3.65 -6.64
N ALA A 93 -7.38 -3.04 -5.52
CA ALA A 93 -8.51 -3.49 -4.72
C ALA A 93 -9.84 -3.40 -5.50
N ARG A 94 -10.08 -2.29 -6.20
CA ARG A 94 -11.30 -2.07 -7.03
C ARG A 94 -11.43 -3.01 -8.22
N LYS A 95 -10.33 -3.49 -8.78
CA LYS A 95 -10.34 -4.52 -9.83
C LYS A 95 -10.87 -5.85 -9.30
N ARG A 96 -10.60 -6.16 -8.02
CA ARG A 96 -10.96 -7.43 -7.37
C ARG A 96 -12.39 -7.41 -6.80
N THR A 97 -12.86 -6.26 -6.32
CA THR A 97 -14.22 -6.11 -5.78
C THR A 97 -14.77 -4.70 -6.03
N LYS A 98 -16.08 -4.59 -6.23
CA LYS A 98 -16.76 -3.30 -6.39
C LYS A 98 -17.23 -2.70 -5.06
N ASN A 99 -17.08 -3.42 -3.96
CA ASN A 99 -17.60 -3.01 -2.64
C ASN A 99 -16.64 -2.06 -1.87
N ILE A 100 -15.58 -1.58 -2.52
CA ILE A 100 -14.61 -0.64 -1.93
C ILE A 100 -14.78 0.71 -2.60
N GLU A 101 -14.91 1.77 -1.81
CA GLU A 101 -15.05 3.14 -2.29
C GLU A 101 -14.01 4.06 -1.63
N ALA A 102 -13.53 5.05 -2.38
CA ALA A 102 -12.70 6.11 -1.84
C ALA A 102 -13.61 7.15 -1.20
N VAL A 103 -13.50 7.33 0.12
CA VAL A 103 -14.35 8.25 0.90
C VAL A 103 -13.61 9.50 1.34
N LEU A 104 -12.29 9.45 1.50
CA LEU A 104 -11.45 10.55 1.94
C LEU A 104 -10.13 10.53 1.20
N THR A 105 -9.50 11.68 1.07
CA THR A 105 -8.10 11.82 0.64
C THR A 105 -7.44 12.96 1.40
N ASN A 106 -6.10 12.98 1.42
CA ASN A 106 -5.37 14.07 2.07
C ASN A 106 -5.60 15.38 1.31
N ALA A 107 -5.86 16.44 2.05
CA ALA A 107 -5.81 17.79 1.50
C ALA A 107 -4.34 18.23 1.31
N GLY A 108 -4.14 19.25 0.48
CA GLY A 108 -2.88 19.97 0.40
C GLY A 108 -2.74 20.98 1.56
N GLU A 109 -1.69 21.78 1.55
CA GLU A 109 -1.42 22.81 2.55
C GLU A 109 -2.53 23.88 2.62
N SER A 110 -3.21 24.11 1.48
CA SER A 110 -4.37 25.01 1.40
C SER A 110 -5.63 24.47 2.10
N GLY A 111 -5.60 23.24 2.62
CA GLY A 111 -6.78 22.53 3.13
C GLY A 111 -7.73 22.05 2.02
N THR A 112 -7.33 22.13 0.74
CA THR A 112 -8.13 21.73 -0.41
C THR A 112 -7.40 20.70 -1.28
N LEU A 113 -8.09 20.21 -2.32
CA LEU A 113 -7.50 19.27 -3.29
C LEU A 113 -6.64 19.96 -4.36
N LYS A 114 -6.63 21.30 -4.45
CA LYS A 114 -5.91 22.03 -5.51
C LYS A 114 -4.40 21.80 -5.47
N ASP A 115 -3.85 21.65 -4.28
CA ASP A 115 -2.43 21.42 -4.00
C ASP A 115 -2.18 20.11 -3.24
N ALA A 116 -3.14 19.19 -3.29
CA ALA A 116 -3.04 17.86 -2.70
C ALA A 116 -2.10 16.96 -3.53
N LEU A 117 -0.83 17.32 -3.57
CA LEU A 117 0.22 16.67 -4.37
C LEU A 117 1.29 16.08 -3.46
N TYR A 118 1.87 14.98 -3.88
CA TYR A 118 3.12 14.46 -3.35
C TYR A 118 4.00 13.97 -4.50
N TYR A 119 5.30 13.83 -4.23
CA TYR A 119 6.27 13.55 -5.26
C TYR A 119 6.79 12.12 -5.20
N SER A 120 7.01 11.55 -6.39
CA SER A 120 7.78 10.33 -6.58
C SER A 120 9.18 10.70 -7.02
N PHE A 121 10.17 10.01 -6.50
CA PHE A 121 11.58 10.23 -6.81
C PHE A 121 12.19 8.97 -7.43
N ILE A 122 13.06 9.19 -8.42
CA ILE A 122 14.06 8.22 -8.87
C ILE A 122 15.37 8.73 -8.29
N ALA A 123 15.96 7.98 -7.38
CA ALA A 123 17.10 8.42 -6.58
C ALA A 123 18.32 7.51 -6.77
N VAL A 124 19.49 8.10 -6.57
CA VAL A 124 20.79 7.42 -6.52
C VAL A 124 21.54 7.87 -5.27
N ARG A 125 22.59 7.16 -4.87
CA ARG A 125 23.45 7.63 -3.78
C ARG A 125 24.13 8.93 -4.17
N GLY A 126 24.38 9.83 -3.21
CA GLY A 126 25.00 11.12 -3.43
C GLY A 126 26.40 11.03 -4.06
N GLU A 127 27.20 10.06 -3.62
CA GLU A 127 28.54 9.76 -4.16
C GLU A 127 28.51 9.33 -5.64
N ASP A 128 27.41 8.73 -6.07
CA ASP A 128 27.22 8.26 -7.44
C ASP A 128 26.54 9.30 -8.35
N ALA A 129 26.04 10.41 -7.82
CA ALA A 129 25.20 11.38 -8.52
C ALA A 129 25.83 11.86 -9.84
N ASN A 130 27.15 12.09 -9.86
CA ASN A 130 27.86 12.55 -11.06
C ASN A 130 27.80 11.55 -12.24
N LYS A 131 27.64 10.26 -11.98
CA LYS A 131 27.49 9.22 -13.02
C LYS A 131 26.21 9.39 -13.81
N TYR A 132 25.20 10.05 -13.24
CA TYR A 132 23.87 10.22 -13.81
C TYR A 132 23.60 11.65 -14.32
N ARG A 133 24.51 12.61 -14.07
CA ARG A 133 24.35 13.99 -14.53
C ARG A 133 24.50 14.11 -16.06
N SER A 134 23.74 15.08 -16.61
CA SER A 134 23.87 15.54 -17.98
C SER A 134 23.53 17.04 -18.01
N GLY A 135 24.51 17.89 -18.29
CA GLY A 135 24.40 19.34 -18.11
C GLY A 135 24.04 19.68 -16.65
N ASP A 136 23.07 20.56 -16.46
CA ASP A 136 22.62 20.98 -15.13
C ASP A 136 21.62 20.02 -14.46
N GLY A 137 21.22 18.94 -15.15
CA GLY A 137 20.25 17.96 -14.67
C GLY A 137 20.77 16.54 -14.57
N PHE A 138 19.84 15.61 -14.61
CA PHE A 138 20.08 14.16 -14.61
C PHE A 138 19.49 13.55 -15.90
N ASP A 139 20.21 12.57 -16.46
CA ASP A 139 19.79 11.83 -17.64
C ASP A 139 19.25 10.45 -17.22
N LEU A 140 17.95 10.26 -17.42
CA LEU A 140 17.27 9.01 -17.07
C LEU A 140 17.82 7.82 -17.87
N LYS A 141 18.34 8.01 -19.07
CA LYS A 141 18.94 6.93 -19.88
C LYS A 141 20.14 6.27 -19.20
N LYS A 142 20.80 6.99 -18.31
CA LYS A 142 21.98 6.48 -17.58
C LYS A 142 21.64 5.43 -16.51
N ILE A 143 20.35 5.19 -16.21
CA ILE A 143 19.94 4.08 -15.36
C ILE A 143 19.91 2.72 -16.08
N LYS A 144 20.07 2.70 -17.40
CA LYS A 144 20.10 1.46 -18.18
C LYS A 144 21.26 0.56 -17.73
N GLY A 145 20.97 -0.71 -17.54
CA GLY A 145 21.93 -1.72 -17.06
C GLY A 145 22.26 -1.63 -15.56
N LYS A 146 21.65 -0.70 -14.82
CA LYS A 146 21.82 -0.59 -13.37
C LYS A 146 20.87 -1.53 -12.62
N SER A 147 21.19 -1.82 -11.37
CA SER A 147 20.26 -2.47 -10.47
C SER A 147 19.21 -1.48 -9.94
N MET A 148 17.94 -1.91 -9.88
CA MET A 148 16.82 -1.04 -9.53
C MET A 148 16.07 -1.56 -8.31
N GLY A 149 15.81 -0.66 -7.36
CA GLY A 149 14.93 -0.87 -6.22
C GLY A 149 13.56 -0.22 -6.42
N PHE A 150 12.50 -1.01 -6.38
CA PHE A 150 11.12 -0.53 -6.32
C PHE A 150 10.51 -0.82 -4.94
N VAL A 151 9.45 -0.09 -4.58
CA VAL A 151 8.73 -0.35 -3.31
C VAL A 151 7.95 -1.66 -3.41
N THR A 152 6.91 -1.70 -4.20
CA THR A 152 6.16 -2.89 -4.64
C THR A 152 5.42 -2.54 -5.93
N ASN A 153 4.96 -3.54 -6.66
CA ASN A 153 4.14 -3.33 -7.86
C ASN A 153 2.78 -2.65 -7.58
N SER A 154 2.33 -2.66 -6.33
CA SER A 154 1.11 -1.98 -5.86
C SER A 154 1.36 -0.57 -5.32
N SER A 155 2.61 -0.07 -5.36
CA SER A 155 2.94 1.28 -4.92
C SER A 155 2.75 2.31 -6.03
N THR A 156 2.01 3.37 -5.75
CA THR A 156 1.82 4.48 -6.70
C THR A 156 3.15 5.19 -6.98
N SER A 157 3.79 5.72 -5.95
CA SER A 157 5.01 6.53 -6.05
C SER A 157 6.30 5.73 -6.06
N GLY A 158 6.26 4.49 -5.57
CA GLY A 158 7.43 3.62 -5.55
C GLY A 158 7.51 2.64 -6.74
N PHE A 159 6.51 2.63 -7.63
CA PHE A 159 6.54 1.78 -8.82
C PHE A 159 5.77 2.38 -10.00
N LYS A 160 4.47 2.65 -9.85
CA LYS A 160 3.60 2.96 -11.01
C LYS A 160 3.97 4.26 -11.68
N VAL A 161 4.08 5.35 -10.92
CA VAL A 161 4.42 6.67 -11.45
C VAL A 161 5.83 6.69 -12.03
N PRO A 162 6.90 6.38 -11.27
CA PRO A 162 8.25 6.38 -11.81
C PRO A 162 8.43 5.33 -12.91
N GLY A 163 7.80 4.17 -12.78
CA GLY A 163 7.82 3.13 -13.80
C GLY A 163 7.21 3.59 -15.12
N SER A 164 6.12 4.37 -15.09
CA SER A 164 5.52 4.93 -16.32
C SER A 164 6.46 5.89 -17.03
N VAL A 165 7.23 6.69 -16.30
CA VAL A 165 8.26 7.58 -16.87
C VAL A 165 9.37 6.77 -17.51
N ILE A 166 9.86 5.72 -16.82
CA ILE A 166 10.90 4.83 -17.35
C ILE A 166 10.41 4.06 -18.58
N VAL A 167 9.16 3.55 -18.54
CA VAL A 167 8.52 2.88 -19.70
C VAL A 167 8.53 3.78 -20.93
N LYS A 168 8.13 5.05 -20.78
CA LYS A 168 8.13 6.03 -21.85
C LYS A 168 9.55 6.29 -22.37
N GLU A 169 10.52 6.49 -21.48
CA GLU A 169 11.91 6.77 -21.84
C GLU A 169 12.56 5.64 -22.66
N PHE A 170 12.30 4.39 -22.26
CA PHE A 170 12.91 3.22 -22.90
C PHE A 170 12.03 2.54 -23.97
N GLY A 171 10.89 3.13 -24.32
CA GLY A 171 9.99 2.60 -25.35
C GLY A 171 9.41 1.23 -25.02
N LEU A 172 9.10 0.98 -23.74
CA LEU A 172 8.48 -0.27 -23.28
C LEU A 172 6.96 -0.21 -23.45
N LYS A 173 6.29 -1.37 -23.43
CA LYS A 173 4.83 -1.44 -23.58
C LYS A 173 4.09 -1.12 -22.27
N ASN A 174 4.63 -1.57 -21.15
CA ASN A 174 4.03 -1.42 -19.81
C ASN A 174 5.09 -1.58 -18.71
N THR A 175 4.67 -1.35 -17.47
CA THR A 175 5.56 -1.44 -16.30
C THR A 175 6.00 -2.87 -15.98
N ASP A 176 5.32 -3.90 -16.47
CA ASP A 176 5.73 -5.30 -16.21
C ASP A 176 7.04 -5.64 -16.94
N GLU A 177 7.30 -4.97 -18.08
CA GLU A 177 8.56 -5.13 -18.82
C GLU A 177 9.80 -4.57 -18.05
N LEU A 178 9.58 -3.74 -17.02
CA LEU A 178 10.66 -3.28 -16.13
C LEU A 178 11.21 -4.40 -15.25
N LEU A 179 10.41 -5.44 -14.99
CA LEU A 179 10.82 -6.57 -14.16
C LEU A 179 11.69 -7.59 -14.90
N GLY A 180 11.78 -7.43 -16.23
CA GLY A 180 12.69 -8.19 -17.07
C GLY A 180 14.06 -7.51 -17.22
N ASN A 181 15.00 -8.20 -17.86
CA ASN A 181 16.39 -7.74 -18.06
C ASN A 181 16.55 -6.75 -19.25
N ARG A 182 15.48 -6.07 -19.69
CA ARG A 182 15.53 -5.15 -20.85
C ARG A 182 16.15 -3.79 -20.49
N VAL A 183 15.90 -3.30 -19.29
CA VAL A 183 16.39 -2.00 -18.82
C VAL A 183 17.38 -2.17 -17.69
N PHE A 184 17.05 -2.99 -16.70
CA PHE A 184 17.82 -3.18 -15.48
C PHE A 184 18.58 -4.49 -15.48
N SER A 185 19.76 -4.52 -14.86
CA SER A 185 20.53 -5.75 -14.64
C SER A 185 19.87 -6.63 -13.56
N LYS A 186 19.18 -6.00 -12.60
CA LYS A 186 18.51 -6.65 -11.48
C LYS A 186 17.39 -5.73 -10.98
N VAL A 187 16.28 -6.31 -10.55
CA VAL A 187 15.20 -5.58 -9.86
C VAL A 187 14.99 -6.19 -8.48
N MET A 188 14.86 -5.33 -7.47
CA MET A 188 14.55 -5.69 -6.10
C MET A 188 13.35 -4.89 -5.59
N PHE A 189 12.58 -5.49 -4.67
CA PHE A 189 11.49 -4.84 -3.98
C PHE A 189 11.84 -4.65 -2.50
N GLY A 190 11.73 -3.40 -2.02
CA GLY A 190 11.97 -3.06 -0.61
C GLY A 190 10.74 -3.26 0.28
N ASN A 191 9.57 -3.59 -0.31
CA ASN A 191 8.27 -3.82 0.33
C ASN A 191 7.68 -2.61 1.09
N SER A 192 8.46 -1.55 1.25
CA SER A 192 8.05 -0.27 1.85
C SER A 192 8.96 0.84 1.33
N HIS A 193 8.58 2.10 1.49
CA HIS A 193 9.46 3.23 1.15
C HIS A 193 10.75 3.20 1.97
N PRO A 194 10.74 3.06 3.30
CA PRO A 194 11.97 2.91 4.08
C PRO A 194 12.81 1.70 3.69
N GLY A 195 12.18 0.54 3.43
CA GLY A 195 12.90 -0.66 2.99
C GLY A 195 13.64 -0.43 1.67
N THR A 196 13.02 0.29 0.72
CA THR A 196 13.65 0.61 -0.57
C THR A 196 14.80 1.63 -0.40
N GLN A 197 14.65 2.59 0.51
CA GLN A 197 15.75 3.50 0.88
C GLN A 197 16.94 2.74 1.46
N VAL A 198 16.69 1.74 2.31
CA VAL A 198 17.75 0.88 2.88
C VAL A 198 18.48 0.10 1.80
N LEU A 199 17.78 -0.46 0.79
CA LEU A 199 18.41 -1.13 -0.35
C LEU A 199 19.38 -0.18 -1.09
N LEU A 200 18.97 1.06 -1.33
CA LEU A 200 19.81 2.07 -1.98
C LEU A 200 20.99 2.46 -1.10
N PHE A 201 20.75 2.74 0.17
CA PHE A 201 21.79 3.16 1.11
C PHE A 201 22.89 2.10 1.29
N LYS A 202 22.49 0.81 1.39
CA LYS A 202 23.45 -0.30 1.51
C LYS A 202 24.20 -0.63 0.22
N GLY A 203 23.77 -0.09 -0.93
CA GLY A 203 24.34 -0.43 -2.23
C GLY A 203 23.83 -1.75 -2.82
N ASP A 204 22.76 -2.32 -2.27
CA ASP A 204 22.11 -3.52 -2.82
C ASP A 204 21.51 -3.24 -4.21
N VAL A 205 21.17 -1.96 -4.46
CA VAL A 205 20.74 -1.42 -5.75
C VAL A 205 21.45 -0.11 -6.05
N ASP A 206 21.62 0.21 -7.33
CA ASP A 206 22.25 1.46 -7.80
C ASP A 206 21.26 2.62 -7.84
N VAL A 207 19.99 2.33 -8.16
CA VAL A 207 18.91 3.27 -8.35
C VAL A 207 17.70 2.79 -7.58
N ALA A 208 16.92 3.69 -6.98
CA ALA A 208 15.70 3.32 -6.28
C ALA A 208 14.59 4.36 -6.48
N THR A 209 13.35 3.90 -6.30
CA THR A 209 12.16 4.77 -6.39
C THR A 209 11.40 4.78 -5.09
N PHE A 210 11.06 5.96 -4.61
CA PHE A 210 10.24 6.13 -3.40
C PHE A 210 9.59 7.51 -3.36
N ALA A 211 8.66 7.71 -2.43
CA ALA A 211 8.16 9.02 -2.06
C ALA A 211 8.92 9.55 -0.84
N ILE A 212 9.10 10.86 -0.80
CA ILE A 212 9.57 11.59 0.37
C ILE A 212 8.43 12.51 0.81
N PRO A 213 8.06 12.54 2.10
CA PRO A 213 7.14 13.54 2.62
C PRO A 213 7.63 14.97 2.31
N LYS A 214 6.69 15.90 2.06
CA LYS A 214 7.01 17.30 1.71
C LYS A 214 7.81 18.03 2.78
N SER A 215 7.91 17.51 3.99
CA SER A 215 8.58 18.10 5.15
C SER A 215 10.09 17.83 5.25
N PHE A 216 10.75 17.50 4.13
CA PHE A 216 12.21 17.43 4.03
C PHE A 216 12.76 18.47 3.08
#